data_5855882f1fd6c158a02ea9c5be56359d
#
_entry.id   5855882f1fd6c158a02ea9c5be56359d
#
_cell.length_a   1.000
_cell.length_b   1.000
_cell.length_c   1.000
_cell.angle_alpha   90.00
_cell.angle_beta   90.00
_cell.angle_gamma   90.00
#
_symmetry.space_group_name_H-M   'P 1'
#
loop_
_entity.id
_entity.type
_entity.pdbx_description
1 polymer ?
#
loop_
_entity_poly.entity_id
_entity_poly.type
_entity_poly.pdbx_seq_one_letter_code
_entity_poly.pdbx_strand_id
1 'polypeptide(L)'
;MLRASAGVQAWGPDYINFDETKTIAPLSDQSASDEPVYRKGEVLFMTEEMIETVVDAFGRAAEQAKTCGFEMAMIHAGHGWLIHQFLSPLTNHRTDRFGGSLENRARLLLMIIDRIRQYCGEDFLIEVRFSGTEYVEGGYTLKEGVEFAKLMDGKADLLHVSACNFYFPETECLMVPGMFKEEGHNLYLAEEIKKHVKHSHVVSVGAHRDPKKIEDILAAGKVDMIAVCRAVNADPQFVNKLKRNQEEEIRPCLRCNACIANYQTRITKCAINPTLDRPEDEVFPFLPTTPKRVLIAGGGPAGLEAAIVAKDRGHEVILCEKTGTLGGLLRYARKVPFKRETQQYVDYMIAKAVRMGVDIRLNTEVTPELVKVIAPDFCIAAVGSKALIPPIPGVEKAHPIMDMYDGKVQVGQKVVIVGGGLAGTEAALELAMQGKQVTLVEMGIDVARDANSIHKPALMMELKDHAEQVTILCRTTCTGIHDHGIVCRDADGRELTLDADTVILAAGMAPLRAEALALEPLSSEFRMVGDCKR
;
A
#
# COMPACT_ATOMS: atom_id res chain seq x y z
N MET A 1 -21.51 1.00 2.15
CA MET A 1 -21.30 0.49 0.78
C MET A 1 -22.09 -0.81 0.62
N LEU A 2 -23.00 -0.84 -0.35
CA LEU A 2 -23.78 -2.03 -0.69
C LEU A 2 -23.00 -2.83 -1.73
N ARG A 3 -22.74 -4.09 -1.46
CA ARG A 3 -22.04 -4.98 -2.39
C ARG A 3 -22.58 -6.41 -2.30
N ALA A 4 -22.55 -7.12 -3.42
CA ALA A 4 -22.66 -8.56 -3.45
C ALA A 4 -21.36 -9.13 -4.01
N SER A 5 -20.81 -10.11 -3.36
CA SER A 5 -19.63 -10.83 -3.85
C SER A 5 -20.11 -12.09 -4.59
N ALA A 6 -19.57 -12.28 -5.80
CA ALA A 6 -19.67 -13.57 -6.47
C ALA A 6 -18.29 -14.21 -6.35
N GLY A 7 -18.27 -15.46 -5.98
CA GLY A 7 -17.07 -16.27 -6.04
C GLY A 7 -16.44 -16.68 -4.72
N VAL A 8 -16.67 -16.07 -3.56
CA VAL A 8 -16.05 -16.56 -2.32
C VAL A 8 -16.92 -16.46 -1.08
N GLN A 9 -17.78 -15.48 -0.95
CA GLN A 9 -18.79 -15.39 0.11
C GLN A 9 -19.82 -14.32 -0.25
N ALA A 10 -21.10 -14.65 -0.16
CA ALA A 10 -22.15 -13.63 -0.12
C ALA A 10 -22.06 -12.94 1.26
N TRP A 11 -21.61 -11.70 1.30
CA TRP A 11 -21.76 -10.82 2.45
C TRP A 11 -23.06 -10.05 2.25
N GLY A 12 -24.14 -10.60 2.74
CA GLY A 12 -25.41 -9.91 2.89
C GLY A 12 -25.98 -10.29 4.25
N PRO A 13 -26.87 -9.48 4.84
CA PRO A 13 -27.66 -9.94 5.97
C PRO A 13 -28.43 -11.20 5.55
N ASP A 14 -28.78 -12.04 6.51
CA ASP A 14 -29.33 -13.40 6.45
C ASP A 14 -30.54 -13.71 5.50
N TYR A 15 -30.76 -12.91 4.48
CA TYR A 15 -31.95 -12.98 3.62
C TYR A 15 -31.75 -13.76 2.32
N ILE A 16 -30.53 -14.16 1.99
CA ILE A 16 -30.28 -15.02 0.82
C ILE A 16 -29.61 -16.28 1.33
N ASN A 17 -30.40 -17.33 1.43
CA ASN A 17 -29.93 -18.65 1.85
C ASN A 17 -29.17 -19.30 0.67
N PHE A 18 -27.91 -18.85 0.46
CA PHE A 18 -27.02 -19.51 -0.48
C PHE A 18 -26.29 -20.64 0.23
N ASP A 19 -26.30 -21.81 -0.39
CA ASP A 19 -25.43 -22.90 0.00
C ASP A 19 -23.97 -22.38 0.00
N GLU A 20 -23.29 -22.38 1.17
CA GLU A 20 -21.93 -21.89 1.34
C GLU A 20 -20.90 -22.61 0.45
N THR A 21 -21.29 -23.75 -0.13
CA THR A 21 -20.46 -24.54 -1.06
C THR A 21 -20.60 -24.07 -2.51
N LYS A 22 -21.55 -23.17 -2.81
CA LYS A 22 -21.89 -22.73 -4.17
C LYS A 22 -21.58 -21.26 -4.40
N THR A 23 -21.01 -20.97 -5.53
CA THR A 23 -20.67 -19.62 -5.98
C THR A 23 -21.65 -19.16 -7.04
N ILE A 24 -22.15 -17.93 -6.93
CA ILE A 24 -23.04 -17.33 -7.92
C ILE A 24 -22.23 -16.44 -8.87
N ALA A 25 -22.33 -16.70 -10.16
CA ALA A 25 -21.69 -15.88 -11.18
C ALA A 25 -22.61 -15.71 -12.40
N PRO A 26 -22.40 -14.67 -13.23
CA PRO A 26 -23.11 -14.54 -14.50
C PRO A 26 -22.66 -15.54 -15.55
N LEU A 27 -21.63 -16.34 -15.30
CA LEU A 27 -20.96 -17.23 -16.24
C LEU A 27 -21.78 -18.46 -16.60
N SER A 28 -21.60 -18.95 -17.84
CA SER A 28 -22.06 -20.26 -18.29
C SER A 28 -21.08 -21.36 -17.84
N ASP A 29 -21.56 -22.64 -17.79
CA ASP A 29 -20.79 -23.82 -17.36
C ASP A 29 -19.42 -24.03 -17.99
N GLN A 30 -19.17 -23.44 -19.16
CA GLN A 30 -17.99 -23.72 -19.96
C GLN A 30 -16.75 -22.93 -19.54
N SER A 31 -16.88 -21.93 -18.68
CA SER A 31 -15.74 -21.10 -18.25
C SER A 31 -15.07 -21.60 -16.96
N ALA A 32 -15.53 -22.70 -16.40
CA ALA A 32 -15.06 -23.25 -15.14
C ALA A 32 -13.63 -23.85 -15.20
N SER A 33 -13.10 -24.11 -16.40
CA SER A 33 -11.79 -24.74 -16.56
C SER A 33 -10.59 -23.82 -16.50
N ASP A 34 -10.78 -22.49 -16.69
CA ASP A 34 -9.70 -21.49 -16.74
C ASP A 34 -9.74 -20.54 -15.54
N GLU A 35 -10.10 -21.05 -14.37
CA GLU A 35 -10.42 -20.23 -13.23
C GLU A 35 -9.27 -19.62 -12.47
N PRO A 36 -9.38 -18.33 -12.10
CA PRO A 36 -8.47 -17.70 -11.17
C PRO A 36 -8.63 -18.26 -9.75
N VAL A 37 -7.56 -18.16 -8.97
CA VAL A 37 -7.26 -18.72 -7.65
C VAL A 37 -8.33 -18.56 -6.55
N TYR A 38 -9.42 -17.84 -6.78
CA TYR A 38 -10.39 -17.43 -5.75
C TYR A 38 -11.73 -18.18 -5.72
N ARG A 39 -11.97 -19.13 -6.62
CA ARG A 39 -13.21 -19.91 -6.63
C ARG A 39 -13.07 -21.21 -5.85
N LYS A 40 -13.93 -21.38 -4.85
CA LYS A 40 -14.13 -22.65 -4.16
C LYS A 40 -15.60 -23.03 -4.32
N GLY A 41 -15.86 -24.24 -4.79
CA GLY A 41 -17.20 -24.78 -4.93
C GLY A 41 -17.78 -24.71 -6.36
N GLU A 42 -19.01 -25.17 -6.51
CA GLU A 42 -19.76 -25.16 -7.77
C GLU A 42 -20.23 -23.75 -8.12
N VAL A 43 -19.98 -23.30 -9.34
CA VAL A 43 -20.51 -22.04 -9.85
C VAL A 43 -21.92 -22.21 -10.35
N LEU A 44 -22.88 -21.50 -9.78
CA LEU A 44 -24.28 -21.50 -10.21
C LEU A 44 -24.53 -20.37 -11.21
N PHE A 45 -25.12 -20.71 -12.32
CA PHE A 45 -25.66 -19.75 -13.27
C PHE A 45 -26.86 -19.02 -12.67
N MET A 46 -26.84 -17.69 -12.62
CA MET A 46 -27.94 -16.91 -12.07
C MET A 46 -29.17 -16.94 -12.99
N THR A 47 -30.28 -17.46 -12.49
CA THR A 47 -31.61 -17.34 -13.16
C THR A 47 -32.13 -15.90 -13.04
N GLU A 48 -33.11 -15.51 -13.84
CA GLU A 48 -33.74 -14.19 -13.71
C GLU A 48 -34.40 -14.00 -12.33
N GLU A 49 -34.95 -15.04 -11.73
CA GLU A 49 -35.52 -15.00 -10.38
C GLU A 49 -34.44 -14.70 -9.32
N MET A 50 -33.26 -15.31 -9.44
CA MET A 50 -32.12 -15.01 -8.58
C MET A 50 -31.66 -13.57 -8.77
N ILE A 51 -31.61 -13.06 -10.00
CA ILE A 51 -31.28 -11.68 -10.30
C ILE A 51 -32.26 -10.73 -9.63
N GLU A 52 -33.57 -10.95 -9.76
CA GLU A 52 -34.60 -10.15 -9.11
C GLU A 52 -34.47 -10.18 -7.57
N THR A 53 -34.18 -11.35 -7.00
CA THR A 53 -33.92 -11.48 -5.56
C THR A 53 -32.74 -10.62 -5.09
N VAL A 54 -31.64 -10.60 -5.87
CA VAL A 54 -30.47 -9.76 -5.57
C VAL A 54 -30.83 -8.27 -5.72
N VAL A 55 -31.54 -7.90 -6.77
CA VAL A 55 -31.99 -6.51 -7.00
C VAL A 55 -32.84 -6.03 -5.82
N ASP A 56 -33.79 -6.85 -5.37
CA ASP A 56 -34.64 -6.51 -4.24
C ASP A 56 -33.87 -6.43 -2.91
N ALA A 57 -32.89 -7.31 -2.71
CA ALA A 57 -32.03 -7.25 -1.53
C ALA A 57 -31.20 -5.94 -1.44
N PHE A 58 -30.73 -5.40 -2.58
CA PHE A 58 -30.08 -4.08 -2.59
C PHE A 58 -31.06 -2.97 -2.20
N GLY A 59 -32.32 -3.00 -2.71
CA GLY A 59 -33.35 -2.04 -2.32
C GLY A 59 -33.62 -2.06 -0.82
N ARG A 60 -33.86 -3.25 -0.24
CA ARG A 60 -34.09 -3.41 1.21
C ARG A 60 -32.88 -2.98 2.05
N ALA A 61 -31.67 -3.31 1.62
CA ALA A 61 -30.47 -2.90 2.34
C ALA A 61 -30.29 -1.37 2.34
N ALA A 62 -30.63 -0.70 1.26
CA ALA A 62 -30.62 0.75 1.18
C ALA A 62 -31.70 1.39 2.08
N GLU A 63 -32.90 0.81 2.11
CA GLU A 63 -33.98 1.24 3.00
C GLU A 63 -33.61 1.11 4.48
N GLN A 64 -32.98 0.01 4.85
CA GLN A 64 -32.44 -0.17 6.20
C GLN A 64 -31.40 0.89 6.53
N ALA A 65 -30.47 1.17 5.60
CA ALA A 65 -29.47 2.22 5.78
C ALA A 65 -30.14 3.59 6.00
N LYS A 66 -31.16 3.94 5.19
CA LYS A 66 -31.95 5.16 5.33
C LYS A 66 -32.63 5.23 6.71
N THR A 67 -33.24 4.12 7.15
CA THR A 67 -33.90 4.01 8.46
C THR A 67 -32.90 4.21 9.60
N CYS A 68 -31.64 3.79 9.44
CA CYS A 68 -30.55 4.02 10.39
C CYS A 68 -29.97 5.44 10.33
N GLY A 69 -30.52 6.34 9.50
CA GLY A 69 -30.08 7.74 9.41
C GLY A 69 -28.97 8.00 8.41
N PHE A 70 -28.63 7.04 7.54
CA PHE A 70 -27.73 7.30 6.41
C PHE A 70 -28.48 8.05 5.30
N GLU A 71 -27.83 9.03 4.71
CA GLU A 71 -28.39 9.85 3.62
C GLU A 71 -27.99 9.33 2.23
N MET A 72 -27.05 8.39 2.18
CA MET A 72 -26.48 7.85 0.95
C MET A 72 -26.10 6.38 1.07
N ALA A 73 -26.19 5.65 -0.04
CA ALA A 73 -25.61 4.32 -0.19
C ALA A 73 -24.70 4.25 -1.42
N MET A 74 -23.54 3.60 -1.26
CA MET A 74 -22.64 3.31 -2.37
C MET A 74 -22.85 1.89 -2.89
N ILE A 75 -23.17 1.75 -4.17
CA ILE A 75 -23.23 0.48 -4.90
C ILE A 75 -21.83 0.15 -5.40
N HIS A 76 -21.32 -1.04 -5.06
CA HIS A 76 -20.04 -1.49 -5.57
C HIS A 76 -20.19 -2.28 -6.88
N ALA A 77 -19.96 -1.60 -8.00
CA ALA A 77 -20.07 -2.12 -9.36
C ALA A 77 -18.70 -2.23 -10.07
N GLY A 78 -17.61 -2.35 -9.32
CA GLY A 78 -16.24 -2.47 -9.84
C GLY A 78 -15.49 -3.67 -9.28
N HIS A 79 -14.25 -3.83 -9.71
CA HIS A 79 -13.22 -4.71 -9.12
C HIS A 79 -13.54 -6.22 -9.14
N GLY A 80 -14.35 -6.73 -10.09
CA GLY A 80 -14.64 -8.16 -10.18
C GLY A 80 -15.77 -8.64 -9.26
N TRP A 81 -16.43 -7.75 -8.47
CA TRP A 81 -17.60 -8.13 -7.69
C TRP A 81 -18.81 -8.42 -8.59
N LEU A 82 -19.86 -9.01 -8.04
CA LEU A 82 -21.00 -9.53 -8.81
C LEU A 82 -21.49 -8.57 -9.91
N ILE A 83 -21.76 -7.31 -9.59
CA ILE A 83 -22.25 -6.34 -10.58
C ILE A 83 -21.19 -6.11 -11.67
N HIS A 84 -19.91 -5.98 -11.28
CA HIS A 84 -18.83 -5.84 -12.26
C HIS A 84 -18.71 -7.06 -13.18
N GLN A 85 -18.96 -8.27 -12.69
CA GLN A 85 -18.94 -9.47 -13.51
C GLN A 85 -20.03 -9.44 -14.58
N PHE A 86 -21.16 -8.78 -14.32
CA PHE A 86 -22.17 -8.54 -15.36
C PHE A 86 -21.71 -7.50 -16.38
N LEU A 87 -20.96 -6.47 -15.97
CA LEU A 87 -20.43 -5.42 -16.85
C LEU A 87 -19.31 -5.93 -17.75
N SER A 88 -18.44 -6.81 -17.23
CA SER A 88 -17.24 -7.28 -17.92
C SER A 88 -17.53 -8.32 -19.00
N PRO A 89 -17.02 -8.14 -20.24
CA PRO A 89 -17.11 -9.16 -21.28
C PRO A 89 -16.26 -10.39 -20.97
N LEU A 90 -15.25 -10.29 -20.07
CA LEU A 90 -14.41 -11.41 -19.66
C LEU A 90 -15.16 -12.41 -18.76
N THR A 91 -16.19 -11.96 -18.08
CA THR A 91 -16.93 -12.77 -17.10
C THR A 91 -18.41 -12.95 -17.43
N ASN A 92 -18.97 -12.11 -18.30
CA ASN A 92 -20.37 -12.20 -18.73
C ASN A 92 -20.51 -12.74 -20.15
N HIS A 93 -20.70 -14.06 -20.27
CA HIS A 93 -20.92 -14.76 -21.53
C HIS A 93 -22.41 -15.10 -21.76
N ARG A 94 -23.33 -14.39 -21.08
CA ARG A 94 -24.78 -14.61 -21.22
C ARG A 94 -25.28 -14.23 -22.61
N THR A 95 -26.25 -14.99 -23.10
CA THR A 95 -26.90 -14.73 -24.39
C THR A 95 -28.34 -14.22 -24.23
N ASP A 96 -28.79 -14.03 -22.98
CA ASP A 96 -30.09 -13.46 -22.64
C ASP A 96 -30.02 -11.91 -22.51
N ARG A 97 -31.10 -11.31 -21.98
CA ARG A 97 -31.21 -9.86 -21.81
C ARG A 97 -30.18 -9.24 -20.81
N PHE A 98 -29.36 -10.04 -20.14
CA PHE A 98 -28.31 -9.60 -19.20
C PHE A 98 -26.92 -9.74 -19.77
N GLY A 99 -26.74 -10.15 -21.03
CA GLY A 99 -25.45 -10.34 -21.66
C GLY A 99 -25.37 -9.82 -23.10
N GLY A 100 -24.21 -9.93 -23.72
CA GLY A 100 -23.94 -9.47 -25.08
C GLY A 100 -23.72 -7.97 -25.15
N SER A 101 -24.73 -7.17 -25.50
CA SER A 101 -24.58 -5.71 -25.67
C SER A 101 -24.23 -4.99 -24.35
N LEU A 102 -23.65 -3.82 -24.45
CA LEU A 102 -23.29 -2.98 -23.31
C LEU A 102 -24.51 -2.66 -22.42
N GLU A 103 -25.64 -2.34 -23.02
CA GLU A 103 -26.90 -2.05 -22.32
C GLU A 103 -27.41 -3.28 -21.55
N ASN A 104 -27.29 -4.47 -22.13
CA ASN A 104 -27.66 -5.70 -21.48
C ASN A 104 -26.73 -6.03 -20.29
N ARG A 105 -25.42 -5.86 -20.46
CA ARG A 105 -24.43 -6.03 -19.39
C ARG A 105 -24.66 -5.05 -18.24
N ALA A 106 -25.11 -3.82 -18.52
CA ALA A 106 -25.42 -2.81 -17.51
C ALA A 106 -26.78 -3.02 -16.84
N ARG A 107 -27.65 -3.89 -17.36
CA ARG A 107 -29.04 -4.04 -16.91
C ARG A 107 -29.19 -4.34 -15.45
N LEU A 108 -28.41 -5.27 -14.89
CA LEU A 108 -28.44 -5.58 -13.46
C LEU A 108 -28.18 -4.33 -12.61
N LEU A 109 -27.14 -3.55 -12.95
CA LEU A 109 -26.81 -2.33 -12.23
C LEU A 109 -27.95 -1.30 -12.28
N LEU A 110 -28.52 -1.07 -13.47
CA LEU A 110 -29.63 -0.14 -13.63
C LEU A 110 -30.89 -0.57 -12.86
N MET A 111 -31.22 -1.87 -12.85
CA MET A 111 -32.32 -2.42 -12.04
C MET A 111 -32.09 -2.20 -10.54
N ILE A 112 -30.85 -2.33 -10.06
CA ILE A 112 -30.49 -2.07 -8.65
C ILE A 112 -30.70 -0.58 -8.32
N ILE A 113 -30.23 0.32 -9.16
CA ILE A 113 -30.42 1.77 -8.96
C ILE A 113 -31.92 2.11 -8.92
N ASP A 114 -32.68 1.66 -9.90
CA ASP A 114 -34.12 1.90 -9.97
C ASP A 114 -34.87 1.31 -8.74
N ARG A 115 -34.44 0.12 -8.25
CA ARG A 115 -35.04 -0.50 -7.06
C ARG A 115 -34.71 0.28 -5.78
N ILE A 116 -33.51 0.79 -5.63
CA ILE A 116 -33.15 1.66 -4.49
C ILE A 116 -34.01 2.93 -4.51
N ARG A 117 -34.23 3.56 -5.69
CA ARG A 117 -35.14 4.69 -5.83
C ARG A 117 -36.57 4.35 -5.40
N GLN A 118 -37.08 3.18 -5.77
CA GLN A 118 -38.41 2.72 -5.35
C GLN A 118 -38.55 2.59 -3.83
N TYR A 119 -37.53 2.08 -3.11
CA TYR A 119 -37.55 1.88 -1.67
C TYR A 119 -37.25 3.16 -0.89
N CYS A 120 -36.29 3.96 -1.37
CA CYS A 120 -35.73 5.08 -0.62
C CYS A 120 -36.25 6.47 -1.10
N GLY A 121 -36.85 6.56 -2.28
CA GLY A 121 -37.25 7.86 -2.88
C GLY A 121 -36.07 8.64 -3.48
N GLU A 122 -36.39 9.83 -4.02
CA GLU A 122 -35.44 10.67 -4.76
C GLU A 122 -34.41 11.37 -3.87
N ASP A 123 -34.77 11.64 -2.61
CA ASP A 123 -33.91 12.36 -1.65
C ASP A 123 -32.74 11.52 -1.10
N PHE A 124 -32.77 10.20 -1.32
CA PHE A 124 -31.71 9.31 -0.86
C PHE A 124 -30.61 9.21 -1.93
N LEU A 125 -29.40 9.67 -1.61
CA LEU A 125 -28.31 9.71 -2.57
C LEU A 125 -27.78 8.32 -2.92
N ILE A 126 -27.52 8.10 -4.21
CA ILE A 126 -26.95 6.86 -4.76
C ILE A 126 -25.58 7.16 -5.37
N GLU A 127 -24.55 6.56 -4.79
CA GLU A 127 -23.21 6.55 -5.35
C GLU A 127 -22.93 5.21 -6.03
N VAL A 128 -22.44 5.22 -7.27
CA VAL A 128 -22.00 4.00 -7.96
C VAL A 128 -20.49 4.01 -8.12
N ARG A 129 -19.82 3.09 -7.43
CA ARG A 129 -18.38 2.87 -7.60
C ARG A 129 -18.15 1.77 -8.63
N PHE A 130 -17.53 2.14 -9.75
CA PHE A 130 -17.27 1.22 -10.87
C PHE A 130 -15.84 1.39 -11.40
N SER A 131 -15.35 0.41 -12.15
CA SER A 131 -14.07 0.50 -12.85
C SER A 131 -14.26 1.27 -14.16
N GLY A 132 -13.49 2.35 -14.38
CA GLY A 132 -13.51 3.07 -15.66
C GLY A 132 -12.84 2.26 -16.77
N THR A 133 -11.97 1.31 -16.41
CA THR A 133 -11.33 0.31 -17.28
C THR A 133 -10.87 -0.88 -16.44
N GLU A 134 -10.75 -2.05 -17.06
CA GLU A 134 -10.27 -3.26 -16.36
C GLU A 134 -8.74 -3.40 -16.38
N TYR A 135 -8.03 -2.69 -17.24
CA TYR A 135 -6.59 -2.83 -17.50
C TYR A 135 -6.16 -4.25 -17.92
N VAL A 136 -7.05 -5.01 -18.53
CA VAL A 136 -6.84 -6.39 -18.97
C VAL A 136 -7.23 -6.53 -20.43
N GLU A 137 -6.46 -7.29 -21.19
CA GLU A 137 -6.78 -7.62 -22.58
C GLU A 137 -8.10 -8.40 -22.65
N GLY A 138 -8.99 -8.00 -23.56
CA GLY A 138 -10.34 -8.55 -23.68
C GLY A 138 -11.36 -8.02 -22.66
N GLY A 139 -10.92 -7.29 -21.63
CA GLY A 139 -11.78 -6.56 -20.71
C GLY A 139 -12.31 -5.25 -21.31
N TYR A 140 -13.29 -4.64 -20.65
CA TYR A 140 -13.78 -3.36 -21.14
C TYR A 140 -12.78 -2.21 -20.91
N THR A 141 -12.73 -1.33 -21.89
CA THR A 141 -11.84 -0.18 -21.94
C THR A 141 -12.51 1.07 -21.38
N LEU A 142 -11.74 2.17 -21.24
CA LEU A 142 -12.29 3.48 -20.86
C LEU A 142 -13.44 3.93 -21.79
N LYS A 143 -13.41 3.58 -23.08
CA LYS A 143 -14.49 3.91 -24.01
C LYS A 143 -15.81 3.29 -23.56
N GLU A 144 -15.82 2.02 -23.15
CA GLU A 144 -17.02 1.36 -22.61
C GLU A 144 -17.35 1.87 -21.20
N GLY A 145 -16.33 2.20 -20.38
CA GLY A 145 -16.52 2.85 -19.08
C GLY A 145 -17.28 4.18 -19.20
N VAL A 146 -16.99 4.97 -20.23
CA VAL A 146 -17.74 6.19 -20.57
C VAL A 146 -19.18 5.87 -20.95
N GLU A 147 -19.41 4.84 -21.76
CA GLU A 147 -20.79 4.46 -22.15
C GLU A 147 -21.59 3.94 -20.94
N PHE A 148 -20.98 3.16 -20.04
CA PHE A 148 -21.62 2.81 -18.77
C PHE A 148 -21.96 4.04 -17.93
N ALA A 149 -21.07 5.02 -17.84
CA ALA A 149 -21.32 6.26 -17.11
C ALA A 149 -22.51 7.04 -17.70
N LYS A 150 -22.65 7.09 -19.03
CA LYS A 150 -23.81 7.73 -19.70
C LYS A 150 -25.14 7.02 -19.36
N LEU A 151 -25.15 5.69 -19.24
CA LEU A 151 -26.36 4.94 -18.86
C LEU A 151 -26.77 5.21 -17.39
N MET A 152 -25.83 5.58 -16.53
CA MET A 152 -26.06 5.92 -15.13
C MET A 152 -26.32 7.41 -14.89
N ASP A 153 -25.97 8.29 -15.85
CA ASP A 153 -26.08 9.74 -15.73
C ASP A 153 -27.53 10.17 -15.44
N GLY A 154 -27.73 10.88 -14.34
CA GLY A 154 -29.04 11.30 -13.86
C GLY A 154 -29.86 10.23 -13.13
N LYS A 155 -29.41 8.97 -13.11
CA LYS A 155 -30.00 7.88 -12.28
C LYS A 155 -29.25 7.72 -10.95
N ALA A 156 -27.95 7.73 -10.99
CA ALA A 156 -27.08 7.82 -9.81
C ALA A 156 -26.64 9.28 -9.59
N ASP A 157 -26.53 9.70 -8.34
CA ASP A 157 -26.09 11.06 -7.99
C ASP A 157 -24.58 11.23 -8.12
N LEU A 158 -23.81 10.20 -7.78
CA LEU A 158 -22.36 10.18 -7.84
C LEU A 158 -21.82 8.99 -8.63
N LEU A 159 -20.89 9.25 -9.53
CA LEU A 159 -20.14 8.26 -10.30
C LEU A 159 -18.70 8.21 -9.77
N HIS A 160 -18.40 7.20 -8.96
CA HIS A 160 -17.10 7.01 -8.31
C HIS A 160 -16.21 6.15 -9.19
N VAL A 161 -15.34 6.80 -9.94
CA VAL A 161 -14.50 6.14 -10.95
C VAL A 161 -13.26 5.54 -10.34
N SER A 162 -13.19 4.21 -10.37
CA SER A 162 -12.04 3.40 -9.99
C SER A 162 -11.48 2.66 -11.22
N ALA A 163 -10.73 1.59 -11.04
CA ALA A 163 -10.13 0.82 -12.12
C ALA A 163 -9.93 -0.64 -11.72
N CYS A 164 -9.63 -1.48 -12.70
CA CYS A 164 -9.19 -2.88 -12.63
C CYS A 164 -10.22 -3.94 -12.25
N ASN A 165 -9.76 -5.18 -12.28
CA ASN A 165 -10.54 -6.38 -11.99
C ASN A 165 -9.69 -7.36 -11.14
N PHE A 166 -10.14 -7.71 -9.93
CA PHE A 166 -9.42 -8.60 -9.00
C PHE A 166 -9.21 -10.04 -9.50
N TYR A 167 -9.92 -10.45 -10.55
CA TYR A 167 -9.63 -11.73 -11.18
C TYR A 167 -8.24 -11.77 -11.86
N PHE A 168 -7.63 -10.61 -12.01
CA PHE A 168 -6.30 -10.40 -12.58
C PHE A 168 -5.43 -9.71 -11.55
N PRO A 169 -4.77 -10.47 -10.64
CA PRO A 169 -4.04 -9.92 -9.49
C PRO A 169 -2.97 -8.88 -9.87
N GLU A 170 -2.39 -9.01 -11.07
CA GLU A 170 -1.43 -8.05 -11.61
C GLU A 170 -2.02 -6.64 -11.78
N THR A 171 -3.34 -6.50 -11.92
CA THR A 171 -4.00 -5.20 -12.05
C THR A 171 -4.32 -4.53 -10.71
N GLU A 172 -4.24 -5.26 -9.60
CA GLU A 172 -4.56 -4.74 -8.26
C GLU A 172 -3.67 -3.55 -7.88
N CYS A 173 -2.39 -3.60 -8.26
CA CYS A 173 -1.46 -2.49 -8.03
C CYS A 173 -1.78 -1.23 -8.84
N LEU A 174 -2.61 -1.33 -9.88
CA LEU A 174 -3.14 -0.19 -10.66
C LEU A 174 -4.43 0.36 -10.04
N MET A 175 -5.24 -0.47 -9.36
CA MET A 175 -6.40 -0.03 -8.58
C MET A 175 -5.98 0.79 -7.36
N VAL A 176 -4.94 0.33 -6.67
CA VAL A 176 -4.39 0.99 -5.49
C VAL A 176 -2.94 1.44 -5.73
N PRO A 177 -2.73 2.42 -6.63
CA PRO A 177 -1.41 2.81 -7.09
C PRO A 177 -0.47 3.10 -5.92
N GLY A 178 0.67 2.39 -5.91
CA GLY A 178 1.73 2.52 -4.92
C GLY A 178 2.75 3.59 -5.32
N MET A 179 3.95 3.50 -4.72
CA MET A 179 5.03 4.46 -4.91
C MET A 179 5.66 4.44 -6.31
N PHE A 180 5.46 3.38 -7.09
CA PHE A 180 5.96 3.27 -8.47
C PHE A 180 5.12 4.04 -9.49
N LYS A 181 3.90 4.40 -9.15
CA LYS A 181 3.00 5.16 -10.03
C LYS A 181 2.83 6.59 -9.51
N GLU A 182 2.53 7.51 -10.43
CA GLU A 182 2.26 8.89 -10.05
C GLU A 182 1.01 9.00 -9.15
N GLU A 183 0.98 10.03 -8.33
CA GLU A 183 -0.18 10.36 -7.52
C GLU A 183 -1.34 10.77 -8.41
N GLY A 184 -2.54 10.22 -8.13
CA GLY A 184 -3.70 10.42 -9.00
C GLY A 184 -3.65 9.59 -10.29
N HIS A 185 -2.92 8.47 -10.34
CA HIS A 185 -2.74 7.64 -11.53
C HIS A 185 -4.01 7.38 -12.32
N ASN A 186 -5.14 7.16 -11.65
CA ASN A 186 -6.45 6.89 -12.29
C ASN A 186 -7.29 8.16 -12.54
N LEU A 187 -6.77 9.36 -12.29
CA LEU A 187 -7.51 10.61 -12.46
C LEU A 187 -8.02 10.77 -13.90
N TYR A 188 -7.22 10.42 -14.90
CA TYR A 188 -7.58 10.56 -16.31
C TYR A 188 -8.86 9.80 -16.69
N LEU A 189 -9.18 8.70 -16.00
CA LEU A 189 -10.43 7.94 -16.21
C LEU A 189 -11.64 8.78 -15.78
N ALA A 190 -11.56 9.38 -14.60
CA ALA A 190 -12.62 10.24 -14.06
C ALA A 190 -12.76 11.54 -14.87
N GLU A 191 -11.63 12.14 -15.26
CA GLU A 191 -11.59 13.35 -16.08
C GLU A 191 -12.24 13.11 -17.46
N GLU A 192 -11.98 11.98 -18.09
CA GLU A 192 -12.63 11.64 -19.36
C GLU A 192 -14.13 11.40 -19.19
N ILE A 193 -14.55 10.62 -18.19
CA ILE A 193 -15.96 10.37 -17.90
C ILE A 193 -16.71 11.69 -17.62
N LYS A 194 -16.11 12.61 -16.86
CA LYS A 194 -16.69 13.92 -16.55
C LYS A 194 -17.10 14.71 -17.78
N LYS A 195 -16.37 14.61 -18.89
CA LYS A 195 -16.69 15.30 -20.15
C LYS A 195 -17.98 14.80 -20.80
N HIS A 196 -18.44 13.60 -20.44
CA HIS A 196 -19.54 12.92 -21.11
C HIS A 196 -20.82 12.81 -20.27
N VAL A 197 -20.79 13.15 -18.99
CA VAL A 197 -21.94 13.15 -18.08
C VAL A 197 -22.36 14.58 -17.74
N LYS A 198 -23.64 14.79 -17.44
CA LYS A 198 -24.24 16.11 -17.27
C LYS A 198 -24.96 16.30 -15.94
N HIS A 199 -25.48 15.23 -15.36
CA HIS A 199 -26.36 15.28 -14.21
C HIS A 199 -25.71 14.71 -12.94
N SER A 200 -24.92 13.67 -13.10
CA SER A 200 -24.23 13.01 -12.00
C SER A 200 -22.88 13.70 -11.69
N HIS A 201 -22.52 13.77 -10.41
CA HIS A 201 -21.20 14.25 -10.00
C HIS A 201 -20.15 13.15 -10.14
N VAL A 202 -18.95 13.49 -10.58
CA VAL A 202 -17.87 12.53 -10.79
C VAL A 202 -16.86 12.59 -9.66
N VAL A 203 -16.59 11.44 -9.05
CA VAL A 203 -15.63 11.25 -7.96
C VAL A 203 -14.40 10.51 -8.48
N SER A 204 -13.21 11.04 -8.29
CA SER A 204 -11.96 10.35 -8.59
C SER A 204 -11.38 9.67 -7.36
N VAL A 205 -10.87 8.44 -7.54
CA VAL A 205 -10.09 7.71 -6.54
C VAL A 205 -8.84 7.13 -7.17
N GLY A 206 -7.75 7.10 -6.42
CA GLY A 206 -6.51 6.49 -6.87
C GLY A 206 -5.26 7.25 -6.41
N ALA A 207 -4.82 6.97 -5.18
CA ALA A 207 -3.59 7.51 -4.60
C ALA A 207 -3.55 9.03 -4.36
N HIS A 208 -4.69 9.71 -4.31
CA HIS A 208 -4.75 11.12 -3.90
C HIS A 208 -4.38 11.26 -2.42
N ARG A 209 -3.41 12.11 -2.10
CA ARG A 209 -2.92 12.34 -0.73
C ARG A 209 -2.33 13.74 -0.48
N ASP A 210 -1.83 14.41 -1.53
CA ASP A 210 -1.25 15.73 -1.43
C ASP A 210 -2.38 16.77 -1.48
N PRO A 211 -2.57 17.58 -0.41
CA PRO A 211 -3.64 18.58 -0.36
C PRO A 211 -3.61 19.56 -1.52
N LYS A 212 -2.42 20.05 -1.86
CA LYS A 212 -2.27 21.03 -2.94
C LYS A 212 -2.68 20.44 -4.29
N LYS A 213 -2.25 19.23 -4.60
CA LYS A 213 -2.65 18.54 -5.84
C LYS A 213 -4.15 18.29 -5.89
N ILE A 214 -4.77 17.92 -4.76
CA ILE A 214 -6.22 17.72 -4.66
C ILE A 214 -6.93 19.02 -4.97
N GLU A 215 -6.51 20.13 -4.37
CA GLU A 215 -7.09 21.46 -4.62
C GLU A 215 -6.91 21.89 -6.07
N ASP A 216 -5.73 21.73 -6.65
CA ASP A 216 -5.43 22.06 -8.04
C ASP A 216 -6.35 21.27 -9.02
N ILE A 217 -6.65 19.99 -8.73
CA ILE A 217 -7.55 19.15 -9.53
C ILE A 217 -8.99 19.66 -9.46
N LEU A 218 -9.47 19.97 -8.26
CA LEU A 218 -10.83 20.46 -8.04
C LEU A 218 -11.02 21.86 -8.61
N ALA A 219 -10.08 22.77 -8.39
CA ALA A 219 -10.11 24.14 -8.93
C ALA A 219 -10.09 24.16 -10.46
N ALA A 220 -9.39 23.21 -11.09
CA ALA A 220 -9.39 23.04 -12.54
C ALA A 220 -10.69 22.40 -13.09
N GLY A 221 -11.63 22.01 -12.24
CA GLY A 221 -12.90 21.39 -12.64
C GLY A 221 -12.74 20.02 -13.31
N LYS A 222 -11.63 19.33 -13.09
CA LYS A 222 -11.34 18.02 -13.70
C LYS A 222 -12.32 16.94 -13.24
N VAL A 223 -12.70 17.00 -11.96
CA VAL A 223 -13.72 16.16 -11.32
C VAL A 223 -14.47 17.01 -10.30
N ASP A 224 -15.59 16.50 -9.76
CA ASP A 224 -16.37 17.20 -8.74
C ASP A 224 -15.89 16.90 -7.33
N MET A 225 -15.38 15.69 -7.11
CA MET A 225 -14.96 15.23 -5.78
C MET A 225 -13.72 14.33 -5.88
N ILE A 226 -12.95 14.29 -4.79
CA ILE A 226 -11.82 13.37 -4.61
C ILE A 226 -12.08 12.45 -3.43
N ALA A 227 -11.99 11.15 -3.65
CA ALA A 227 -12.06 10.16 -2.59
C ALA A 227 -10.67 9.86 -2.03
N VAL A 228 -10.48 10.07 -0.73
CA VAL A 228 -9.26 9.77 0.00
C VAL A 228 -9.53 8.66 1.04
N CYS A 229 -8.67 7.64 1.05
CA CYS A 229 -8.75 6.57 2.04
C CYS A 229 -7.41 6.41 2.76
N ARG A 230 -6.35 6.10 2.02
CA ARG A 230 -5.03 5.84 2.62
C ARG A 230 -4.43 7.07 3.29
N ALA A 231 -4.74 8.29 2.82
CA ALA A 231 -4.34 9.53 3.48
C ALA A 231 -4.99 9.65 4.87
N VAL A 232 -6.28 9.31 4.99
CA VAL A 232 -7.01 9.29 6.27
C VAL A 232 -6.53 8.15 7.18
N ASN A 233 -6.19 6.98 6.63
CA ASN A 233 -5.56 5.91 7.41
C ASN A 233 -4.20 6.34 8.00
N ALA A 234 -3.43 7.13 7.26
CA ALA A 234 -2.17 7.69 7.74
C ALA A 234 -2.38 8.80 8.78
N ASP A 235 -3.37 9.65 8.55
CA ASP A 235 -3.74 10.75 9.45
C ASP A 235 -5.26 10.90 9.55
N PRO A 236 -5.91 10.40 10.61
CA PRO A 236 -7.36 10.52 10.79
C PRO A 236 -7.86 11.98 10.83
N GLN A 237 -6.99 12.94 11.16
CA GLN A 237 -7.30 14.36 11.19
C GLN A 237 -7.03 15.08 9.86
N PHE A 238 -6.74 14.34 8.78
CA PHE A 238 -6.38 14.89 7.47
C PHE A 238 -7.28 16.06 7.05
N VAL A 239 -8.59 15.82 6.94
CA VAL A 239 -9.57 16.84 6.52
C VAL A 239 -9.71 17.97 7.55
N ASN A 240 -9.68 17.64 8.84
CA ASN A 240 -9.80 18.65 9.91
C ASN A 240 -8.57 19.58 9.95
N LYS A 241 -7.38 19.07 9.69
CA LYS A 241 -6.15 19.86 9.58
C LYS A 241 -6.21 20.79 8.36
N LEU A 242 -6.70 20.31 7.22
CA LEU A 242 -6.93 21.15 6.04
C LEU A 242 -7.89 22.31 6.34
N LYS A 243 -9.02 22.04 6.98
CA LYS A 243 -9.97 23.09 7.39
C LYS A 243 -9.37 24.16 8.31
N ARG A 244 -8.28 23.84 9.02
CA ARG A 244 -7.57 24.73 9.92
C ARG A 244 -6.32 25.36 9.32
N ASN A 245 -6.03 25.12 8.03
CA ASN A 245 -4.78 25.51 7.36
C ASN A 245 -3.52 24.99 8.11
N GLN A 246 -3.54 23.72 8.52
CA GLN A 246 -2.46 23.02 9.23
C GLN A 246 -1.90 21.89 8.37
N GLU A 247 -1.62 22.14 7.11
CA GLU A 247 -1.17 21.13 6.16
C GLU A 247 0.17 20.50 6.55
N GLU A 248 1.08 21.28 7.15
CA GLU A 248 2.37 20.84 7.66
C GLU A 248 2.27 19.87 8.84
N GLU A 249 1.09 19.79 9.50
CA GLU A 249 0.81 18.85 10.56
C GLU A 249 0.26 17.51 10.06
N ILE A 250 -0.04 17.39 8.77
CA ILE A 250 -0.58 16.16 8.18
C ILE A 250 0.53 15.13 8.05
N ARG A 251 0.32 13.95 8.64
CA ARG A 251 1.20 12.79 8.45
C ARG A 251 1.05 12.25 7.02
N PRO A 252 2.07 12.33 6.16
CA PRO A 252 1.94 12.00 4.75
C PRO A 252 1.88 10.50 4.51
N CYS A 253 0.87 10.01 3.81
CA CYS A 253 0.75 8.61 3.41
C CYS A 253 1.92 8.20 2.51
N LEU A 254 2.55 7.03 2.74
CA LEU A 254 3.64 6.50 1.93
C LEU A 254 3.18 5.84 0.62
N ARG A 255 1.92 5.61 0.42
CA ARG A 255 1.38 4.77 -0.66
C ARG A 255 2.00 3.35 -0.72
N CYS A 256 2.50 2.86 0.41
CA CYS A 256 3.15 1.55 0.54
C CYS A 256 2.16 0.36 0.53
N ASN A 257 0.87 0.63 0.55
CA ASN A 257 -0.24 -0.33 0.52
C ASN A 257 -0.29 -1.32 1.70
N ALA A 258 0.49 -1.14 2.76
CA ALA A 258 0.47 -2.03 3.93
C ALA A 258 -0.93 -2.13 4.57
N CYS A 259 -1.72 -1.05 4.58
CA CYS A 259 -3.08 -1.05 5.13
C CYS A 259 -4.08 -1.85 4.28
N ILE A 260 -3.81 -2.05 2.99
CA ILE A 260 -4.68 -2.81 2.08
C ILE A 260 -4.21 -4.25 2.00
N ALA A 261 -2.91 -4.51 1.88
CA ALA A 261 -2.36 -5.85 1.77
C ALA A 261 -2.71 -6.77 2.98
N ASN A 262 -3.03 -6.18 4.12
CA ASN A 262 -3.41 -6.91 5.34
C ASN A 262 -4.92 -7.16 5.49
N TYR A 263 -5.75 -6.86 4.48
CA TYR A 263 -7.20 -7.02 4.57
C TYR A 263 -7.65 -8.46 4.91
N GLN A 264 -6.88 -9.46 4.51
CA GLN A 264 -7.16 -10.88 4.80
C GLN A 264 -7.05 -11.21 6.29
N THR A 265 -6.22 -10.48 7.05
CA THR A 265 -6.06 -10.69 8.50
C THR A 265 -7.14 -10.01 9.34
N ARG A 266 -8.05 -9.27 8.72
CA ARG A 266 -9.09 -8.43 9.36
C ARG A 266 -8.53 -7.37 10.32
N ILE A 267 -7.24 -7.12 10.31
CA ILE A 267 -6.58 -6.09 11.10
C ILE A 267 -5.92 -5.12 10.11
N THR A 268 -6.45 -3.91 10.03
CA THR A 268 -5.88 -2.86 9.21
C THR A 268 -4.67 -2.25 9.91
N LYS A 269 -3.51 -2.27 9.26
CA LYS A 269 -2.27 -1.70 9.81
C LYS A 269 -1.71 -0.67 8.86
N CYS A 270 -1.38 0.50 9.38
CA CYS A 270 -0.61 1.48 8.63
C CYS A 270 0.88 1.39 8.99
N ALA A 271 1.76 1.51 8.00
CA ALA A 271 3.22 1.48 8.24
C ALA A 271 3.71 2.66 9.07
N ILE A 272 2.97 3.78 9.08
CA ILE A 272 3.38 5.04 9.71
C ILE A 272 2.38 5.59 10.73
N ASN A 273 1.20 5.01 10.84
CA ASN A 273 0.22 5.36 11.87
C ASN A 273 0.07 4.17 12.83
N PRO A 274 0.72 4.19 13.98
CA PRO A 274 0.67 3.08 14.93
C PRO A 274 -0.68 2.94 15.65
N THR A 275 -1.58 3.92 15.51
CA THR A 275 -2.87 3.94 16.20
C THR A 275 -4.03 3.42 15.35
N LEU A 276 -3.79 3.17 14.05
CA LEU A 276 -4.83 2.65 13.17
C LEU A 276 -5.32 1.28 13.65
N ASP A 277 -6.65 1.14 13.76
CA ASP A 277 -7.34 -0.09 14.18
C ASP A 277 -6.97 -0.55 15.62
N ARG A 278 -6.69 0.41 16.50
CA ARG A 278 -6.49 0.17 17.92
C ARG A 278 -7.64 0.73 18.76
N PRO A 279 -7.97 0.10 19.88
CA PRO A 279 -8.95 0.65 20.83
C PRO A 279 -8.59 2.06 21.32
N GLU A 280 -9.59 2.88 21.57
CA GLU A 280 -9.41 4.29 21.94
C GLU A 280 -8.61 4.46 23.23
N ASP A 281 -8.80 3.59 24.21
CA ASP A 281 -8.07 3.55 25.48
C ASP A 281 -6.58 3.23 25.33
N GLU A 282 -6.21 2.48 24.28
CA GLU A 282 -4.80 2.26 23.91
C GLU A 282 -4.19 3.47 23.19
N VAL A 283 -5.01 4.20 22.42
CA VAL A 283 -4.58 5.33 21.59
C VAL A 283 -4.46 6.62 22.41
N PHE A 284 -5.42 6.86 23.32
CA PHE A 284 -5.51 8.04 24.15
C PHE A 284 -5.40 7.70 25.65
N PRO A 285 -4.28 7.10 26.06
CA PRO A 285 -4.08 6.81 27.47
C PRO A 285 -4.08 8.11 28.29
N PHE A 286 -4.48 8.02 29.54
CA PHE A 286 -4.44 9.15 30.46
C PHE A 286 -3.04 9.78 30.52
N LEU A 287 -3.00 11.12 30.58
CA LEU A 287 -1.75 11.83 30.79
C LEU A 287 -1.12 11.38 32.12
N PRO A 288 0.20 11.20 32.17
CA PRO A 288 0.88 10.83 33.40
C PRO A 288 0.71 11.95 34.44
N THR A 289 0.54 11.57 35.71
CA THR A 289 0.44 12.52 36.82
C THR A 289 1.75 13.25 37.09
N THR A 290 2.87 12.65 36.68
CA THR A 290 4.21 13.23 36.86
C THR A 290 5.01 13.12 35.55
N PRO A 291 5.47 14.26 34.99
CA PRO A 291 6.42 14.24 33.87
C PRO A 291 7.70 13.47 34.22
N LYS A 292 8.18 12.67 33.29
CA LYS A 292 9.46 11.94 33.39
C LYS A 292 10.48 12.53 32.43
N ARG A 293 11.74 12.40 32.79
CA ARG A 293 12.86 12.63 31.88
C ARG A 293 13.11 11.36 31.08
N VAL A 294 12.83 11.42 29.76
CA VAL A 294 12.98 10.30 28.83
C VAL A 294 14.20 10.52 27.94
N LEU A 295 15.14 9.60 28.01
CA LEU A 295 16.30 9.56 27.10
C LEU A 295 16.05 8.56 25.99
N ILE A 296 16.21 8.98 24.74
CA ILE A 296 16.06 8.14 23.55
C ILE A 296 17.40 8.02 22.83
N ALA A 297 17.89 6.80 22.70
CA ALA A 297 19.14 6.48 22.01
C ALA A 297 18.84 6.08 20.55
N GLY A 298 19.10 6.99 19.61
CA GLY A 298 18.95 6.80 18.17
C GLY A 298 17.81 7.63 17.57
N GLY A 299 18.17 8.43 16.55
CA GLY A 299 17.30 9.35 15.83
C GLY A 299 16.68 8.76 14.55
N GLY A 300 16.55 7.43 14.45
CA GLY A 300 15.82 6.74 13.39
C GLY A 300 14.30 6.87 13.56
N PRO A 301 13.49 6.27 12.64
CA PRO A 301 12.03 6.42 12.69
C PRO A 301 11.42 5.94 14.00
N ALA A 302 11.92 4.87 14.59
CA ALA A 302 11.44 4.36 15.87
C ALA A 302 11.72 5.32 17.03
N GLY A 303 12.92 5.94 17.06
CA GLY A 303 13.29 6.92 18.08
C GLY A 303 12.53 8.23 17.91
N LEU A 304 12.36 8.71 16.70
CA LEU A 304 11.56 9.92 16.41
C LEU A 304 10.09 9.75 16.82
N GLU A 305 9.46 8.61 16.47
CA GLU A 305 8.07 8.35 16.89
C GLU A 305 7.97 8.22 18.41
N ALA A 306 8.92 7.54 19.06
CA ALA A 306 8.96 7.46 20.52
C ALA A 306 9.11 8.85 21.17
N ALA A 307 9.94 9.73 20.59
CA ALA A 307 10.11 11.11 21.06
C ALA A 307 8.83 11.93 20.93
N ILE A 308 8.17 11.83 19.78
CA ILE A 308 6.90 12.51 19.50
C ILE A 308 5.84 12.06 20.50
N VAL A 309 5.67 10.74 20.68
CA VAL A 309 4.67 10.19 21.60
C VAL A 309 4.97 10.55 23.06
N ALA A 310 6.23 10.47 23.49
CA ALA A 310 6.60 10.82 24.85
C ALA A 310 6.39 12.33 25.12
N LYS A 311 6.67 13.17 24.14
CA LYS A 311 6.45 14.63 24.24
C LYS A 311 4.97 14.98 24.27
N ASP A 312 4.16 14.31 23.44
CA ASP A 312 2.70 14.48 23.42
C ASP A 312 2.06 14.11 24.77
N ARG A 313 2.67 13.19 25.51
CA ARG A 313 2.29 12.79 26.86
C ARG A 313 2.83 13.71 27.95
N GLY A 314 3.52 14.80 27.62
CA GLY A 314 3.99 15.80 28.58
C GLY A 314 5.31 15.48 29.27
N HIS A 315 6.11 14.55 28.74
CA HIS A 315 7.43 14.23 29.28
C HIS A 315 8.52 15.21 28.81
N GLU A 316 9.61 15.32 29.58
CA GLU A 316 10.87 15.93 29.15
C GLU A 316 11.62 14.91 28.30
N VAL A 317 11.89 15.24 27.02
CA VAL A 317 12.43 14.27 26.06
C VAL A 317 13.77 14.75 25.51
N ILE A 318 14.79 13.91 25.67
CA ILE A 318 16.14 14.08 25.10
C ILE A 318 16.35 12.95 24.08
N LEU A 319 16.57 13.31 22.82
CA LEU A 319 16.88 12.36 21.75
C LEU A 319 18.31 12.56 21.29
N CYS A 320 19.14 11.53 21.45
CA CYS A 320 20.54 11.54 21.01
C CYS A 320 20.70 10.70 19.74
N GLU A 321 21.36 11.26 18.73
CA GLU A 321 21.73 10.58 17.49
C GLU A 321 23.25 10.64 17.30
N LYS A 322 23.90 9.49 17.11
CA LYS A 322 25.36 9.37 16.97
C LYS A 322 25.92 10.02 15.71
N THR A 323 25.08 10.18 14.68
CA THR A 323 25.45 10.84 13.43
C THR A 323 24.99 12.30 13.39
N GLY A 324 25.43 13.05 12.39
CA GLY A 324 24.98 14.43 12.16
C GLY A 324 23.60 14.55 11.52
N THR A 325 22.85 13.44 11.30
CA THR A 325 21.57 13.44 10.57
C THR A 325 20.55 12.50 11.21
N LEU A 326 19.29 12.94 11.27
CA LEU A 326 18.16 12.15 11.70
C LEU A 326 17.57 11.31 10.55
N GLY A 327 16.67 10.38 10.89
CA GLY A 327 15.94 9.54 9.95
C GLY A 327 16.47 8.11 9.83
N GLY A 328 17.62 7.79 10.47
CA GLY A 328 18.20 6.44 10.45
C GLY A 328 18.39 5.91 9.02
N LEU A 329 18.03 4.65 8.77
CA LEU A 329 18.16 4.06 7.43
C LEU A 329 17.14 4.62 6.41
N LEU A 330 16.00 5.17 6.87
CA LEU A 330 15.03 5.79 5.94
C LEU A 330 15.57 7.04 5.25
N ARG A 331 16.66 7.66 5.74
CA ARG A 331 17.31 8.79 5.07
C ARG A 331 17.78 8.45 3.64
N TYR A 332 18.02 7.17 3.34
CA TYR A 332 18.43 6.72 2.02
C TYR A 332 17.29 6.81 0.99
N ALA A 333 16.05 6.95 1.40
CA ALA A 333 14.91 7.17 0.51
C ALA A 333 15.09 8.39 -0.43
N ARG A 334 15.90 9.38 -0.01
CA ARG A 334 16.29 10.54 -0.85
C ARG A 334 17.01 10.16 -2.14
N LYS A 335 17.64 9.00 -2.14
CA LYS A 335 18.45 8.51 -3.27
C LYS A 335 17.62 7.68 -4.26
N VAL A 336 16.46 7.20 -3.84
CA VAL A 336 15.64 6.25 -4.59
C VAL A 336 14.46 6.98 -5.23
N PRO A 337 14.39 7.08 -6.57
CA PRO A 337 13.41 7.92 -7.28
C PRO A 337 11.95 7.63 -6.92
N PHE A 338 11.60 6.37 -6.70
CA PHE A 338 10.23 5.94 -6.37
C PHE A 338 9.93 5.95 -4.86
N LYS A 339 10.84 6.45 -3.98
CA LYS A 339 10.63 6.54 -2.52
C LYS A 339 10.43 7.98 -2.01
N ARG A 340 9.93 8.87 -2.85
CA ARG A 340 9.69 10.29 -2.50
C ARG A 340 8.84 10.44 -1.24
N GLU A 341 7.78 9.66 -1.12
CA GLU A 341 6.86 9.73 0.01
C GLU A 341 7.52 9.28 1.32
N THR A 342 8.44 8.32 1.25
CA THR A 342 9.21 7.90 2.43
C THR A 342 10.10 9.05 2.92
N GLN A 343 10.70 9.81 2.01
CA GLN A 343 11.48 10.99 2.39
C GLN A 343 10.60 12.08 3.00
N GLN A 344 9.44 12.35 2.42
CA GLN A 344 8.49 13.31 2.98
C GLN A 344 8.05 12.94 4.40
N TYR A 345 7.88 11.65 4.68
CA TYR A 345 7.56 11.18 6.03
C TYR A 345 8.72 11.38 7.01
N VAL A 346 9.96 11.13 6.61
CA VAL A 346 11.14 11.41 7.44
C VAL A 346 11.21 12.89 7.78
N ASP A 347 11.05 13.76 6.79
CA ASP A 347 11.07 15.21 6.97
C ASP A 347 9.93 15.69 7.89
N TYR A 348 8.73 15.11 7.74
CA TYR A 348 7.59 15.36 8.63
C TYR A 348 7.90 15.00 10.09
N MET A 349 8.44 13.79 10.35
CA MET A 349 8.77 13.36 11.72
C MET A 349 9.81 14.28 12.37
N ILE A 350 10.85 14.64 11.63
CA ILE A 350 11.89 15.54 12.12
C ILE A 350 11.30 16.91 12.46
N ALA A 351 10.53 17.49 11.52
CA ALA A 351 9.89 18.78 11.73
C ALA A 351 8.92 18.75 12.92
N LYS A 352 8.14 17.68 13.07
CA LYS A 352 7.21 17.51 14.20
C LYS A 352 7.96 17.40 15.53
N ALA A 353 9.00 16.60 15.63
CA ALA A 353 9.81 16.48 16.85
C ALA A 353 10.41 17.85 17.26
N VAL A 354 10.92 18.62 16.30
CA VAL A 354 11.45 19.98 16.53
C VAL A 354 10.35 20.92 17.01
N ARG A 355 9.19 20.95 16.33
CA ARG A 355 8.05 21.82 16.74
C ARG A 355 7.54 21.51 18.14
N MET A 356 7.57 20.24 18.54
CA MET A 356 7.15 19.80 19.87
C MET A 356 8.19 20.11 20.96
N GLY A 357 9.38 20.64 20.61
CA GLY A 357 10.43 20.99 21.55
C GLY A 357 11.14 19.78 22.15
N VAL A 358 11.42 18.75 21.35
CA VAL A 358 12.32 17.66 21.72
C VAL A 358 13.75 18.18 21.78
N ASP A 359 14.50 17.90 22.86
CA ASP A 359 15.95 18.21 22.94
C ASP A 359 16.72 17.22 22.07
N ILE A 360 17.02 17.63 20.84
CA ILE A 360 17.71 16.80 19.84
C ILE A 360 19.20 17.06 19.89
N ARG A 361 19.98 16.01 20.16
CA ARG A 361 21.44 16.06 20.24
C ARG A 361 22.06 15.20 19.14
N LEU A 362 22.54 15.85 18.09
CA LEU A 362 23.26 15.19 17.01
C LEU A 362 24.74 14.96 17.38
N ASN A 363 25.43 14.08 16.63
CA ASN A 363 26.80 13.67 16.88
C ASN A 363 27.04 13.23 18.33
N THR A 364 26.01 12.63 18.96
CA THR A 364 25.99 12.25 20.36
C THR A 364 25.60 10.79 20.49
N GLU A 365 26.58 9.94 20.72
CA GLU A 365 26.37 8.52 21.02
C GLU A 365 25.94 8.36 22.48
N VAL A 366 24.89 7.58 22.72
CA VAL A 366 24.45 7.27 24.08
C VAL A 366 25.33 6.17 24.64
N THR A 367 26.28 6.60 25.49
CA THR A 367 27.14 5.70 26.25
C THR A 367 26.64 5.53 27.68
N PRO A 368 27.10 4.50 28.43
CA PRO A 368 26.78 4.34 29.85
C PRO A 368 27.11 5.58 30.69
N GLU A 369 28.20 6.30 30.36
CA GLU A 369 28.62 7.50 31.05
C GLU A 369 27.63 8.65 30.80
N LEU A 370 27.18 8.81 29.55
CA LEU A 370 26.19 9.84 29.20
C LEU A 370 24.86 9.59 29.91
N VAL A 371 24.40 8.31 29.99
CA VAL A 371 23.18 7.97 30.72
C VAL A 371 23.28 8.33 32.20
N LYS A 372 24.42 8.08 32.86
CA LYS A 372 24.67 8.46 34.25
C LYS A 372 24.64 9.99 34.45
N VAL A 373 25.17 10.75 33.48
CA VAL A 373 25.15 12.23 33.52
C VAL A 373 23.76 12.79 33.33
N ILE A 374 22.98 12.24 32.40
CA ILE A 374 21.60 12.69 32.12
C ILE A 374 20.66 12.24 33.24
N ALA A 375 20.92 11.09 33.87
CA ALA A 375 20.10 10.46 34.91
C ALA A 375 18.60 10.41 34.52
N PRO A 376 18.24 9.72 33.41
CA PRO A 376 16.86 9.68 32.97
C PRO A 376 16.02 8.74 33.85
N ASP A 377 14.73 9.07 33.98
CA ASP A 377 13.75 8.18 34.62
C ASP A 377 13.42 6.98 33.71
N PHE A 378 13.46 7.20 32.41
CA PHE A 378 13.13 6.20 31.40
C PHE A 378 14.11 6.27 30.21
N CYS A 379 14.68 5.11 29.83
CA CYS A 379 15.56 5.02 28.69
C CYS A 379 14.92 4.17 27.58
N ILE A 380 14.92 4.70 26.35
CA ILE A 380 14.44 4.00 25.15
C ILE A 380 15.62 3.78 24.20
N ALA A 381 15.99 2.52 23.97
CA ALA A 381 16.97 2.15 22.96
C ALA A 381 16.28 1.95 21.60
N ALA A 382 16.65 2.81 20.64
CA ALA A 382 16.19 2.80 19.25
C ALA A 382 17.41 2.76 18.29
N VAL A 383 18.45 2.02 18.67
CA VAL A 383 19.77 2.03 18.02
C VAL A 383 19.82 1.30 16.67
N GLY A 384 18.73 0.62 16.29
CA GLY A 384 18.54 0.06 14.95
C GLY A 384 19.33 -1.22 14.68
N SER A 385 19.82 -1.35 13.45
CA SER A 385 20.50 -2.53 12.92
C SER A 385 21.68 -2.13 12.05
N LYS A 386 22.53 -3.11 11.70
CA LYS A 386 23.66 -2.97 10.78
C LYS A 386 23.56 -4.00 9.65
N ALA A 387 24.26 -3.76 8.53
CA ALA A 387 24.30 -4.73 7.43
C ALA A 387 24.79 -6.09 7.91
N LEU A 388 24.10 -7.13 7.51
CA LEU A 388 24.57 -8.51 7.67
C LEU A 388 25.66 -8.77 6.61
N ILE A 389 26.84 -9.14 7.06
CA ILE A 389 27.94 -9.57 6.19
C ILE A 389 28.00 -11.09 6.25
N PRO A 390 27.59 -11.78 5.17
CA PRO A 390 27.60 -13.24 5.14
C PRO A 390 29.05 -13.78 5.09
N PRO A 391 29.32 -14.99 5.62
CA PRO A 391 30.66 -15.58 5.60
C PRO A 391 30.98 -16.20 4.23
N ILE A 392 31.02 -15.36 3.20
CA ILE A 392 31.38 -15.75 1.83
C ILE A 392 32.86 -15.46 1.60
N PRO A 393 33.67 -16.39 1.07
CA PRO A 393 35.05 -16.14 0.70
C PRO A 393 35.18 -14.91 -0.22
N GLY A 394 36.05 -13.94 0.15
CA GLY A 394 36.24 -12.71 -0.60
C GLY A 394 35.19 -11.64 -0.36
N VAL A 395 34.35 -11.77 0.69
CA VAL A 395 33.25 -10.81 1.00
C VAL A 395 33.74 -9.38 1.24
N GLU A 396 34.99 -9.20 1.65
CA GLU A 396 35.63 -7.89 1.83
C GLU A 396 35.79 -7.09 0.52
N LYS A 397 35.62 -7.73 -0.64
CA LYS A 397 35.63 -7.10 -1.98
C LYS A 397 34.25 -6.58 -2.39
N ALA A 398 33.20 -6.97 -1.68
CA ALA A 398 31.83 -6.50 -1.91
C ALA A 398 31.46 -5.36 -0.97
N HIS A 399 30.46 -4.61 -1.35
CA HIS A 399 30.03 -3.42 -0.61
C HIS A 399 28.61 -3.60 -0.05
N PRO A 400 28.36 -3.36 1.23
CA PRO A 400 27.00 -3.26 1.74
C PRO A 400 26.20 -2.23 0.95
N ILE A 401 24.92 -2.51 0.70
CA ILE A 401 24.04 -1.62 -0.06
C ILE A 401 24.00 -0.18 0.49
N MET A 402 24.18 -0.01 1.81
CA MET A 402 24.24 1.31 2.44
C MET A 402 25.45 2.13 1.98
N ASP A 403 26.58 1.49 1.71
CA ASP A 403 27.80 2.19 1.26
C ASP A 403 27.62 2.76 -0.16
N MET A 404 26.81 2.10 -0.99
CA MET A 404 26.37 2.67 -2.27
C MET A 404 25.57 3.97 -2.04
N TYR A 405 24.59 3.94 -1.15
CA TYR A 405 23.77 5.11 -0.84
C TYR A 405 24.54 6.21 -0.10
N ASP A 406 25.53 5.87 0.71
CA ASP A 406 26.43 6.85 1.34
C ASP A 406 27.43 7.50 0.35
N GLY A 407 27.51 6.97 -0.89
CA GLY A 407 28.46 7.45 -1.89
C GLY A 407 29.90 7.03 -1.64
N LYS A 408 30.14 6.01 -0.80
CA LYS A 408 31.46 5.45 -0.52
C LYS A 408 31.95 4.55 -1.66
N VAL A 409 31.05 4.15 -2.55
CA VAL A 409 31.31 3.26 -3.67
C VAL A 409 30.93 3.94 -4.97
N GLN A 410 31.85 3.98 -5.92
CA GLN A 410 31.56 4.35 -7.30
C GLN A 410 31.06 3.10 -8.04
N VAL A 411 29.75 3.02 -8.22
CA VAL A 411 29.10 1.86 -8.87
C VAL A 411 29.40 1.85 -10.37
N GLY A 412 30.02 0.80 -10.85
CA GLY A 412 30.36 0.58 -12.26
C GLY A 412 29.14 0.32 -13.16
N GLN A 413 29.39 -0.11 -14.41
CA GLN A 413 28.32 -0.36 -15.37
C GLN A 413 27.68 -1.75 -15.20
N LYS A 414 28.49 -2.77 -14.87
CA LYS A 414 28.04 -4.13 -14.59
C LYS A 414 27.99 -4.35 -13.08
N VAL A 415 26.82 -4.60 -12.55
CA VAL A 415 26.59 -4.74 -11.09
C VAL A 415 26.01 -6.11 -10.78
N VAL A 416 26.60 -6.78 -9.80
CA VAL A 416 25.97 -7.95 -9.19
C VAL A 416 25.47 -7.58 -7.80
N ILE A 417 24.19 -7.88 -7.54
CA ILE A 417 23.60 -7.73 -6.20
C ILE A 417 23.40 -9.13 -5.60
N VAL A 418 23.99 -9.38 -4.45
CA VAL A 418 23.85 -10.62 -3.69
C VAL A 418 22.81 -10.42 -2.60
N GLY A 419 21.64 -11.08 -2.76
CA GLY A 419 20.48 -11.00 -1.90
C GLY A 419 19.29 -10.34 -2.58
N GLY A 420 18.26 -11.15 -2.86
CA GLY A 420 17.02 -10.76 -3.56
C GLY A 420 15.85 -10.48 -2.62
N GLY A 421 16.09 -10.05 -1.37
CA GLY A 421 15.06 -9.45 -0.53
C GLY A 421 14.52 -8.16 -1.13
N LEU A 422 13.51 -7.52 -0.49
CA LEU A 422 12.90 -6.29 -1.00
C LEU A 422 13.95 -5.21 -1.32
N ALA A 423 14.88 -4.95 -0.40
CA ALA A 423 15.90 -3.91 -0.58
C ALA A 423 16.83 -4.18 -1.78
N GLY A 424 17.27 -5.43 -1.96
CA GLY A 424 18.12 -5.81 -3.09
C GLY A 424 17.37 -5.74 -4.42
N THR A 425 16.11 -6.14 -4.44
CA THR A 425 15.26 -6.10 -5.64
C THR A 425 14.92 -4.66 -6.04
N GLU A 426 14.64 -3.77 -5.07
CA GLU A 426 14.43 -2.34 -5.34
C GLU A 426 15.71 -1.65 -5.81
N ALA A 427 16.88 -2.01 -5.25
CA ALA A 427 18.16 -1.49 -5.71
C ALA A 427 18.49 -1.94 -7.14
N ALA A 428 18.10 -3.16 -7.51
CA ALA A 428 18.25 -3.64 -8.89
C ALA A 428 17.44 -2.79 -9.87
N LEU A 429 16.19 -2.47 -9.51
CA LEU A 429 15.35 -1.56 -10.30
C LEU A 429 15.97 -0.16 -10.39
N GLU A 430 16.41 0.42 -9.27
CA GLU A 430 17.01 1.75 -9.26
C GLU A 430 18.24 1.84 -10.16
N LEU A 431 19.14 0.85 -10.08
CA LEU A 431 20.33 0.82 -10.90
C LEU A 431 20.00 0.61 -12.39
N ALA A 432 18.99 -0.20 -12.69
CA ALA A 432 18.48 -0.37 -14.04
C ALA A 432 17.91 0.93 -14.63
N MET A 433 17.14 1.70 -13.83
CA MET A 433 16.66 3.03 -14.23
C MET A 433 17.80 4.03 -14.50
N GLN A 434 19.01 3.79 -13.95
CA GLN A 434 20.23 4.55 -14.25
C GLN A 434 20.97 4.00 -15.48
N GLY A 435 20.43 3.01 -16.19
CA GLY A 435 21.00 2.38 -17.37
C GLY A 435 22.14 1.37 -17.11
N LYS A 436 22.26 0.89 -15.86
CA LYS A 436 23.26 -0.13 -15.51
C LYS A 436 22.76 -1.53 -15.82
N GLN A 437 23.71 -2.46 -16.09
CA GLN A 437 23.44 -3.88 -16.25
C GLN A 437 23.53 -4.57 -14.88
N VAL A 438 22.42 -5.10 -14.40
CA VAL A 438 22.31 -5.63 -13.04
C VAL A 438 21.99 -7.12 -13.08
N THR A 439 22.76 -7.93 -12.38
CA THR A 439 22.42 -9.32 -12.08
C THR A 439 22.08 -9.45 -10.60
N LEU A 440 20.84 -9.78 -10.30
CA LEU A 440 20.34 -10.03 -8.94
C LEU A 440 20.42 -11.53 -8.65
N VAL A 441 21.22 -11.91 -7.66
CA VAL A 441 21.42 -13.29 -7.24
C VAL A 441 20.69 -13.57 -5.93
N GLU A 442 19.76 -14.53 -5.94
CA GLU A 442 18.94 -14.92 -4.79
C GLU A 442 19.00 -16.44 -4.56
N MET A 443 19.38 -16.85 -3.36
CA MET A 443 19.45 -18.25 -2.96
C MET A 443 18.06 -18.91 -2.82
N GLY A 444 17.04 -18.13 -2.54
CA GLY A 444 15.65 -18.56 -2.43
C GLY A 444 15.01 -18.80 -3.80
N ILE A 445 13.76 -19.27 -3.75
CA ILE A 445 12.99 -19.63 -4.96
C ILE A 445 12.43 -18.40 -5.70
N ASP A 446 12.45 -17.22 -5.06
CA ASP A 446 11.79 -16.03 -5.56
C ASP A 446 12.33 -14.78 -4.86
N VAL A 447 12.24 -13.62 -5.53
CA VAL A 447 12.72 -12.32 -5.03
C VAL A 447 11.63 -11.54 -4.31
N ALA A 448 12.02 -10.52 -3.54
CA ALA A 448 11.12 -9.62 -2.80
C ALA A 448 10.03 -10.37 -2.00
N ARG A 449 10.39 -11.48 -1.34
CA ARG A 449 9.45 -12.33 -0.57
C ARG A 449 8.93 -11.65 0.69
N ASP A 450 9.64 -10.66 1.19
CA ASP A 450 9.31 -9.82 2.34
C ASP A 450 8.44 -8.60 1.98
N ALA A 451 8.18 -8.37 0.68
CA ALA A 451 7.25 -7.35 0.23
C ALA A 451 5.78 -7.77 0.45
N ASN A 452 4.90 -6.79 0.63
CA ASN A 452 3.48 -7.08 0.71
C ASN A 452 2.89 -7.48 -0.67
N SER A 453 1.70 -8.11 -0.63
CA SER A 453 1.04 -8.71 -1.79
C SER A 453 0.71 -7.73 -2.94
N ILE A 454 0.66 -6.43 -2.68
CA ILE A 454 0.38 -5.40 -3.69
C ILE A 454 1.67 -4.73 -4.19
N HIS A 455 2.64 -4.55 -3.29
CA HIS A 455 3.91 -3.91 -3.63
C HIS A 455 4.76 -4.78 -4.55
N LYS A 456 4.83 -6.08 -4.25
CA LYS A 456 5.63 -7.02 -5.05
C LYS A 456 5.20 -7.09 -6.52
N PRO A 457 3.92 -7.30 -6.89
CA PRO A 457 3.50 -7.26 -8.28
C PRO A 457 3.86 -5.95 -8.97
N ALA A 458 3.68 -4.80 -8.29
CA ALA A 458 4.05 -3.51 -8.83
C ALA A 458 5.56 -3.40 -9.12
N LEU A 459 6.42 -3.85 -8.20
CA LEU A 459 7.87 -3.89 -8.38
C LEU A 459 8.27 -4.80 -9.55
N MET A 460 7.62 -5.97 -9.67
CA MET A 460 7.90 -6.90 -10.77
C MET A 460 7.46 -6.36 -12.13
N MET A 461 6.39 -5.56 -12.20
CA MET A 461 6.00 -4.84 -13.42
C MET A 461 7.08 -3.85 -13.85
N GLU A 462 7.56 -3.01 -12.94
CA GLU A 462 8.63 -2.05 -13.23
C GLU A 462 9.93 -2.76 -13.66
N LEU A 463 10.28 -3.88 -13.02
CA LEU A 463 11.44 -4.69 -13.44
C LEU A 463 11.26 -5.31 -14.82
N LYS A 464 10.05 -5.71 -15.20
CA LYS A 464 9.73 -6.22 -16.52
C LYS A 464 9.95 -5.15 -17.61
N ASP A 465 9.61 -3.89 -17.31
CA ASP A 465 9.86 -2.77 -18.21
C ASP A 465 11.38 -2.48 -18.39
N HIS A 466 12.22 -3.02 -17.49
CA HIS A 466 13.68 -2.93 -17.52
C HIS A 466 14.36 -4.28 -17.73
N ALA A 467 13.67 -5.24 -18.37
CA ALA A 467 14.17 -6.61 -18.56
C ALA A 467 15.49 -6.71 -19.36
N GLU A 468 15.81 -5.71 -20.17
CA GLU A 468 17.10 -5.64 -20.88
C GLU A 468 18.27 -5.29 -19.95
N GLN A 469 18.00 -4.63 -18.82
CA GLN A 469 19.00 -4.19 -17.85
C GLN A 469 19.12 -5.14 -16.66
N VAL A 470 18.07 -5.90 -16.32
CA VAL A 470 18.05 -6.74 -15.11
C VAL A 470 17.92 -8.21 -15.42
N THR A 471 18.87 -8.99 -14.91
CA THR A 471 18.81 -10.46 -14.89
C THR A 471 18.59 -10.92 -13.44
N ILE A 472 17.56 -11.73 -13.20
CA ILE A 472 17.26 -12.29 -11.88
C ILE A 472 17.60 -13.79 -11.88
N LEU A 473 18.48 -14.20 -10.98
CA LEU A 473 18.91 -15.60 -10.79
C LEU A 473 18.45 -16.08 -9.41
N CYS A 474 17.27 -16.72 -9.37
CA CYS A 474 16.78 -17.40 -8.16
C CYS A 474 17.42 -18.80 -8.02
N ARG A 475 17.32 -19.40 -6.81
CA ARG A 475 17.94 -20.68 -6.43
C ARG A 475 19.44 -20.72 -6.76
N THR A 476 20.09 -19.57 -6.67
CA THR A 476 21.50 -19.38 -7.02
C THR A 476 22.22 -18.80 -5.80
N THR A 477 23.19 -19.56 -5.28
CA THR A 477 23.93 -19.20 -4.08
C THR A 477 25.30 -18.66 -4.45
N CYS A 478 25.66 -17.46 -3.98
CA CYS A 478 27.01 -16.92 -4.08
C CYS A 478 27.94 -17.73 -3.19
N THR A 479 28.98 -18.33 -3.77
CA THR A 479 29.96 -19.19 -3.07
C THR A 479 31.32 -18.53 -2.93
N GLY A 480 31.61 -17.47 -3.67
CA GLY A 480 32.86 -16.71 -3.59
C GLY A 480 32.77 -15.39 -4.32
N ILE A 481 33.57 -14.41 -3.86
CA ILE A 481 33.65 -13.06 -4.44
C ILE A 481 35.10 -12.77 -4.79
N HIS A 482 35.35 -12.24 -5.97
CA HIS A 482 36.70 -11.89 -6.47
C HIS A 482 36.72 -10.49 -7.11
N ASP A 483 37.87 -10.03 -7.56
CA ASP A 483 38.05 -8.64 -8.04
C ASP A 483 37.24 -8.27 -9.29
N HIS A 484 36.75 -9.28 -10.03
CA HIS A 484 36.03 -9.09 -11.29
C HIS A 484 34.62 -9.68 -11.25
N GLY A 485 34.06 -9.95 -10.07
CA GLY A 485 32.71 -10.50 -9.96
C GLY A 485 32.56 -11.57 -8.88
N ILE A 486 31.69 -12.55 -9.12
CA ILE A 486 31.37 -13.60 -8.14
C ILE A 486 31.34 -14.99 -8.77
N VAL A 487 31.52 -16.00 -7.94
CA VAL A 487 31.23 -17.41 -8.24
C VAL A 487 29.94 -17.79 -7.54
N CYS A 488 29.03 -18.44 -8.26
CA CYS A 488 27.75 -18.91 -7.75
C CYS A 488 27.57 -20.40 -8.03
N ARG A 489 26.62 -21.00 -7.30
CA ARG A 489 26.13 -22.36 -7.58
C ARG A 489 24.62 -22.32 -7.77
N ASP A 490 24.15 -22.86 -8.89
CA ASP A 490 22.73 -22.96 -9.21
C ASP A 490 22.04 -24.15 -8.48
N ALA A 491 20.72 -24.31 -8.72
CA ALA A 491 19.92 -25.38 -8.13
C ALA A 491 20.39 -26.79 -8.53
N ASP A 492 21.01 -26.96 -9.68
CA ASP A 492 21.55 -28.23 -10.17
C ASP A 492 22.98 -28.51 -9.68
N GLY A 493 23.55 -27.59 -8.89
CA GLY A 493 24.91 -27.67 -8.37
C GLY A 493 25.99 -27.23 -9.36
N ARG A 494 25.59 -26.65 -10.51
CA ARG A 494 26.53 -26.13 -11.51
C ARG A 494 27.15 -24.84 -11.05
N GLU A 495 28.45 -24.71 -11.26
CA GLU A 495 29.15 -23.46 -10.96
C GLU A 495 28.98 -22.44 -12.10
N LEU A 496 28.69 -21.19 -11.72
CA LEU A 496 28.50 -20.05 -12.61
C LEU A 496 29.45 -18.95 -12.18
N THR A 497 30.18 -18.37 -13.11
CA THR A 497 30.97 -17.15 -12.87
C THR A 497 30.22 -15.95 -13.47
N LEU A 498 30.00 -14.92 -12.67
CA LEU A 498 29.32 -13.67 -13.06
C LEU A 498 30.32 -12.53 -12.97
N ASP A 499 30.64 -11.93 -14.11
CA ASP A 499 31.51 -10.76 -14.18
C ASP A 499 30.78 -9.50 -13.71
N ALA A 500 31.44 -8.70 -12.89
CA ALA A 500 30.92 -7.43 -12.39
C ALA A 500 32.03 -6.41 -12.13
N ASP A 501 31.71 -5.14 -12.41
CA ASP A 501 32.56 -4.01 -11.98
C ASP A 501 32.34 -3.68 -10.49
N THR A 502 31.17 -4.05 -9.96
CA THR A 502 30.79 -3.79 -8.57
C THR A 502 29.91 -4.91 -8.04
N VAL A 503 30.20 -5.40 -6.85
CA VAL A 503 29.40 -6.37 -6.10
C VAL A 503 28.76 -5.68 -4.90
N ILE A 504 27.42 -5.72 -4.82
CA ILE A 504 26.64 -5.13 -3.73
C ILE A 504 26.03 -6.24 -2.86
N LEU A 505 26.16 -6.11 -1.56
CA LEU A 505 25.56 -7.02 -0.59
C LEU A 505 24.22 -6.44 -0.08
N ALA A 506 23.14 -7.17 -0.32
CA ALA A 506 21.80 -6.91 0.21
C ALA A 506 21.28 -8.12 1.01
N ALA A 507 22.16 -8.76 1.79
CA ALA A 507 21.93 -10.03 2.49
C ALA A 507 21.11 -9.89 3.79
N GLY A 508 20.54 -8.71 4.04
CA GLY A 508 19.73 -8.42 5.23
C GLY A 508 20.43 -7.60 6.30
N MET A 509 19.78 -7.50 7.47
CA MET A 509 20.20 -6.65 8.58
C MET A 509 20.37 -7.46 9.87
N ALA A 510 21.38 -7.13 10.66
CA ALA A 510 21.62 -7.70 11.98
C ALA A 510 21.22 -6.68 13.07
N PRO A 511 20.30 -7.02 14.01
CA PRO A 511 19.90 -6.13 15.10
C PRO A 511 21.09 -5.73 15.99
N LEU A 512 21.16 -4.45 16.37
CA LEU A 512 22.11 -3.95 17.38
C LEU A 512 21.56 -4.22 18.81
N ARG A 513 21.20 -5.47 19.07
CA ARG A 513 20.54 -5.89 20.30
C ARG A 513 21.46 -5.82 21.53
N ALA A 514 22.72 -6.20 21.37
CA ALA A 514 23.70 -6.15 22.46
C ALA A 514 23.96 -4.72 22.92
N GLU A 515 24.13 -3.82 21.96
CA GLU A 515 24.32 -2.38 22.18
C GLU A 515 23.09 -1.77 22.88
N ALA A 516 21.89 -2.17 22.49
CA ALA A 516 20.64 -1.75 23.14
C ALA A 516 20.56 -2.23 24.58
N LEU A 517 20.82 -3.52 24.85
CA LEU A 517 20.75 -4.12 26.20
C LEU A 517 21.81 -3.57 27.16
N ALA A 518 22.95 -3.09 26.67
CA ALA A 518 23.95 -2.46 27.50
C ALA A 518 23.44 -1.18 28.22
N LEU A 519 22.36 -0.58 27.73
CA LEU A 519 21.71 0.58 28.34
C LEU A 519 20.67 0.22 29.41
N GLU A 520 20.20 -1.03 29.45
CA GLU A 520 19.12 -1.46 30.35
C GLU A 520 19.41 -1.23 31.85
N PRO A 521 20.60 -1.59 32.40
CA PRO A 521 20.85 -1.45 33.83
C PRO A 521 21.10 -0.01 34.29
N LEU A 522 21.03 0.97 33.38
CA LEU A 522 21.45 2.34 33.63
C LEU A 522 20.28 3.31 33.91
N SER A 523 19.04 2.86 33.83
CA SER A 523 17.85 3.63 34.17
C SER A 523 16.83 2.75 34.89
N SER A 524 15.94 3.38 35.67
CA SER A 524 14.91 2.65 36.41
C SER A 524 13.89 1.95 35.52
N GLU A 525 13.63 2.50 34.35
CA GLU A 525 12.74 1.94 33.34
C GLU A 525 13.45 1.92 31.97
N PHE A 526 13.29 0.81 31.23
CA PHE A 526 13.94 0.61 29.95
C PHE A 526 13.01 -0.07 28.94
N ARG A 527 13.13 0.32 27.66
CA ARG A 527 12.48 -0.36 26.53
C ARG A 527 13.36 -0.30 25.28
N MET A 528 13.32 -1.39 24.50
CA MET A 528 13.85 -1.42 23.14
C MET A 528 12.72 -1.24 22.13
N VAL A 529 12.96 -0.45 21.09
CA VAL A 529 12.03 -0.21 19.99
C VAL A 529 12.74 -0.27 18.63
N GLY A 530 11.99 -0.58 17.56
CA GLY A 530 12.55 -0.68 16.21
C GLY A 530 13.43 -1.92 16.01
N ASP A 531 14.33 -1.85 15.04
CA ASP A 531 15.11 -3.00 14.54
C ASP A 531 16.08 -3.61 15.55
N CYS A 532 16.51 -2.89 16.57
CA CYS A 532 17.36 -3.46 17.62
C CYS A 532 16.63 -4.47 18.53
N LYS A 533 15.29 -4.50 18.48
CA LYS A 533 14.46 -5.39 19.30
C LYS A 533 14.29 -6.78 18.65
N ARG A 534 14.34 -6.89 17.33
CA ARG A 534 13.96 -8.09 16.56
C ARG A 534 15.12 -8.96 16.15
#